data_3b5853a281ebc6e4427a1d32cd65836b
#
_entry.id   3b5853a281ebc6e4427a1d32cd65836b
#
_cell.length_a   1.000
_cell.length_b   1.000
_cell.length_c   1.000
_cell.angle_alpha   90.00
_cell.angle_beta   90.00
_cell.angle_gamma   90.00
#
_symmetry.space_group_name_H-M   'P 1'
#
loop_
_entity.id
_entity.type
_entity.pdbx_description
1 polymer ?
#
loop_
_entity_poly.entity_id
_entity_poly.type
_entity_poly.pdbx_seq_one_letter_code
_entity_poly.pdbx_strand_id
1 'polypeptide(L)'
;MSSANTRARATRPAAKTVGRLFFMDLAAGRIFTSNPDGSDLKIIVNEGRKLPDGIVVDVAAGHIYWTNMGNPKANDGTIDRADLDGTNVTNIVPSGKTWTPKQLQLDAKNRKLYWSDREGMRVMRSNLDGSNIETLVETGHGDADRPDARNWCVGIAIDVNGGKFYWTQKGNDNAGEGRIFRAGLEIPKGQTPANRRDIEVLFDNLPEPIDLDLDLGNRIMYWTDRGDPPRGNTVNRAPMDAAPGKREEPEIVFNHLMEGIGLSLDLENKRMFLTDLGGSVYSANLDGSNKKNIVFAQGNLSGIAYAEIPTSS
;
A
#
# COMPACT_ATOMS: atom_id res chain seq x y z
N MET A 1 31.94 11.93 51.94
CA MET A 1 31.95 12.48 50.57
C MET A 1 32.02 11.31 49.62
N SER A 2 30.89 10.91 49.06
CA SER A 2 30.78 9.77 48.12
C SER A 2 30.63 10.35 46.73
N SER A 3 31.62 10.15 45.87
CA SER A 3 31.60 10.58 44.46
C SER A 3 30.78 9.58 43.64
N ALA A 4 29.61 9.99 43.18
CA ALA A 4 28.79 9.24 42.25
C ALA A 4 29.43 9.28 40.87
N ASN A 5 29.93 8.13 40.42
CA ASN A 5 30.53 7.94 39.09
C ASN A 5 29.40 7.73 38.07
N THR A 6 28.96 8.80 37.40
CA THR A 6 28.00 8.73 36.30
C THR A 6 28.74 8.23 35.04
N ARG A 7 28.66 6.93 34.79
CA ARG A 7 29.11 6.36 33.49
C ARG A 7 28.14 6.88 32.40
N ALA A 8 28.64 7.74 31.52
CA ALA A 8 27.99 8.09 30.27
C ALA A 8 27.75 6.81 29.47
N ARG A 9 26.46 6.53 29.13
CA ARG A 9 26.05 5.43 28.26
C ARG A 9 26.52 5.79 26.86
N ALA A 10 27.54 5.13 26.35
CA ALA A 10 27.97 5.30 24.96
C ALA A 10 26.80 4.99 24.03
N THR A 11 26.35 5.94 23.27
CA THR A 11 25.36 5.76 22.21
C THR A 11 25.99 4.90 21.12
N ARG A 12 25.41 3.72 20.88
CA ARG A 12 25.82 2.84 19.78
C ARG A 12 25.64 3.63 18.48
N PRO A 13 26.64 3.69 17.59
CA PRO A 13 26.44 4.37 16.31
C PRO A 13 25.26 3.76 15.58
N ALA A 14 24.44 4.61 14.95
CA ALA A 14 23.33 4.14 14.12
C ALA A 14 23.87 3.16 13.05
N ALA A 15 23.22 2.04 12.88
CA ALA A 15 23.58 1.10 11.80
C ALA A 15 23.47 1.84 10.46
N LYS A 16 24.48 1.65 9.59
CA LYS A 16 24.37 2.17 8.23
C LYS A 16 23.20 1.48 7.52
N THR A 17 22.38 2.25 6.82
CA THR A 17 21.29 1.72 6.02
C THR A 17 21.53 1.97 4.54
N VAL A 18 20.84 1.25 3.70
CA VAL A 18 20.80 1.43 2.24
C VAL A 18 19.34 1.33 1.80
N GLY A 19 18.91 2.28 0.97
CA GLY A 19 17.59 2.23 0.38
C GLY A 19 17.42 1.04 -0.56
N ARG A 20 16.30 0.35 -0.44
CA ARG A 20 15.91 -0.76 -1.33
C ARG A 20 14.46 -0.62 -1.76
N LEU A 21 14.20 -1.00 -3.00
CA LEU A 21 12.88 -1.18 -3.56
C LEU A 21 12.51 -2.66 -3.56
N PHE A 22 11.25 -2.94 -3.25
CA PHE A 22 10.61 -4.24 -3.41
C PHE A 22 9.36 -4.03 -4.24
N PHE A 23 9.18 -4.75 -5.35
CA PHE A 23 8.03 -4.60 -6.23
C PHE A 23 7.69 -5.91 -6.91
N MET A 24 6.49 -5.99 -7.47
CA MET A 24 5.94 -7.27 -7.88
C MET A 24 5.47 -7.27 -9.32
N ASP A 25 5.66 -8.41 -10.00
CA ASP A 25 5.06 -8.72 -11.29
C ASP A 25 3.81 -9.58 -11.07
N LEU A 26 2.68 -8.95 -11.27
CA LEU A 26 1.36 -9.56 -11.15
C LEU A 26 1.19 -10.80 -12.03
N ALA A 27 1.61 -10.71 -13.28
CA ALA A 27 1.34 -11.73 -14.29
C ALA A 27 2.20 -12.98 -14.11
N ALA A 28 3.47 -12.83 -13.75
CA ALA A 28 4.40 -13.95 -13.58
C ALA A 28 4.50 -14.43 -12.12
N GLY A 29 4.00 -13.66 -11.15
CA GLY A 29 4.06 -14.03 -9.73
C GLY A 29 5.47 -13.88 -9.17
N ARG A 30 6.20 -12.83 -9.58
CA ARG A 30 7.57 -12.57 -9.15
C ARG A 30 7.63 -11.40 -8.19
N ILE A 31 8.53 -11.46 -7.22
CA ILE A 31 8.91 -10.32 -6.39
C ILE A 31 10.35 -9.96 -6.72
N PHE A 32 10.56 -8.69 -7.00
CA PHE A 32 11.85 -8.10 -7.30
C PHE A 32 12.36 -7.26 -6.13
N THR A 33 13.68 -7.11 -6.05
CA THR A 33 14.34 -6.06 -5.29
C THR A 33 15.37 -5.34 -6.15
N SER A 34 15.56 -4.04 -5.93
CA SER A 34 16.60 -3.25 -6.58
C SER A 34 17.07 -2.10 -5.68
N ASN A 35 18.17 -1.45 -6.08
CA ASN A 35 18.51 -0.14 -5.55
C ASN A 35 17.49 0.92 -6.04
N PRO A 36 17.40 2.09 -5.37
CA PRO A 36 16.47 3.15 -5.75
C PRO A 36 16.75 3.80 -7.12
N ASP A 37 17.88 3.50 -7.73
CA ASP A 37 18.23 3.91 -9.10
C ASP A 37 17.95 2.82 -10.15
N GLY A 38 17.37 1.69 -9.74
CA GLY A 38 17.07 0.52 -10.58
C GLY A 38 18.24 -0.46 -10.74
N SER A 39 19.45 -0.13 -10.26
CA SER A 39 20.59 -1.05 -10.29
C SER A 39 20.40 -2.21 -9.30
N ASP A 40 21.23 -3.25 -9.43
CA ASP A 40 21.19 -4.46 -8.61
C ASP A 40 19.78 -5.12 -8.58
N LEU A 41 19.10 -5.12 -9.72
CA LEU A 41 17.79 -5.74 -9.90
C LEU A 41 17.88 -7.25 -9.78
N LYS A 42 17.07 -7.84 -8.90
CA LYS A 42 17.02 -9.29 -8.62
C LYS A 42 15.60 -9.76 -8.45
N ILE A 43 15.32 -10.99 -8.87
CA ILE A 43 14.11 -11.72 -8.45
C ILE A 43 14.44 -12.42 -7.15
N ILE A 44 13.68 -12.17 -6.10
CA ILE A 44 13.86 -12.78 -4.78
C ILE A 44 12.78 -13.83 -4.48
N VAL A 45 11.60 -13.74 -5.08
CA VAL A 45 10.53 -14.75 -4.99
C VAL A 45 10.02 -15.05 -6.40
N ASN A 46 9.80 -16.33 -6.71
CA ASN A 46 9.23 -16.78 -7.98
C ASN A 46 8.42 -18.06 -7.74
N GLU A 47 7.20 -17.90 -7.21
CA GLU A 47 6.32 -19.01 -6.81
C GLU A 47 5.17 -19.29 -7.80
N GLY A 48 5.22 -18.70 -9.00
CA GLY A 48 4.18 -18.86 -10.02
C GLY A 48 3.01 -17.89 -9.86
N ARG A 49 1.97 -18.07 -10.69
CA ARG A 49 0.87 -17.11 -10.84
C ARG A 49 -0.11 -17.13 -9.66
N LYS A 50 0.22 -16.43 -8.60
CA LYS A 50 -0.71 -16.14 -7.50
C LYS A 50 -1.30 -14.72 -7.58
N LEU A 51 -0.92 -13.93 -8.60
CA LEU A 51 -1.31 -12.56 -8.82
C LEU A 51 -0.96 -11.65 -7.61
N PRO A 52 0.34 -11.47 -7.26
CA PRO A 52 0.73 -10.62 -6.15
C PRO A 52 0.40 -9.15 -6.43
N ASP A 53 -0.04 -8.40 -5.41
CA ASP A 53 -0.52 -7.03 -5.61
C ASP A 53 0.03 -6.00 -4.61
N GLY A 54 -0.20 -6.12 -3.32
CA GLY A 54 0.30 -5.21 -2.29
C GLY A 54 1.53 -5.77 -1.57
N ILE A 55 2.52 -4.92 -1.24
CA ILE A 55 3.74 -5.33 -0.54
C ILE A 55 4.15 -4.31 0.51
N VAL A 56 4.62 -4.78 1.67
CA VAL A 56 5.22 -3.95 2.73
C VAL A 56 6.46 -4.61 3.31
N VAL A 57 7.32 -3.79 3.94
CA VAL A 57 8.58 -4.22 4.52
C VAL A 57 8.59 -3.97 6.03
N ASP A 58 8.77 -5.00 6.82
CA ASP A 58 9.08 -4.91 8.26
C ASP A 58 10.60 -4.96 8.44
N VAL A 59 11.24 -3.80 8.35
CA VAL A 59 12.70 -3.68 8.48
C VAL A 59 13.20 -4.20 9.82
N ALA A 60 12.43 -3.96 10.89
CA ALA A 60 12.85 -4.36 12.24
C ALA A 60 12.85 -5.89 12.43
N ALA A 61 11.91 -6.58 11.78
CA ALA A 61 11.84 -8.04 11.80
C ALA A 61 12.63 -8.71 10.66
N GLY A 62 13.07 -7.94 9.66
CA GLY A 62 13.76 -8.46 8.49
C GLY A 62 12.84 -9.21 7.53
N HIS A 63 11.57 -8.79 7.42
CA HIS A 63 10.56 -9.48 6.62
C HIS A 63 9.93 -8.58 5.54
N ILE A 64 9.49 -9.21 4.45
CA ILE A 64 8.51 -8.67 3.51
C ILE A 64 7.19 -9.42 3.67
N TYR A 65 6.08 -8.71 3.47
CA TYR A 65 4.72 -9.27 3.43
C TYR A 65 4.07 -8.85 2.13
N TRP A 66 3.33 -9.75 1.50
CA TRP A 66 2.60 -9.42 0.27
C TRP A 66 1.26 -10.14 0.18
N THR A 67 0.34 -9.54 -0.55
CA THR A 67 -0.95 -10.11 -0.89
C THR A 67 -0.86 -10.88 -2.20
N ASN A 68 -1.61 -11.97 -2.32
CA ASN A 68 -1.86 -12.67 -3.56
C ASN A 68 -3.36 -12.65 -3.83
N MET A 69 -3.78 -12.08 -4.96
CA MET A 69 -5.19 -11.90 -5.27
C MET A 69 -5.94 -13.22 -5.49
N GLY A 70 -5.26 -14.24 -5.99
CA GLY A 70 -5.91 -15.48 -6.37
C GLY A 70 -6.89 -15.30 -7.53
N ASN A 71 -7.94 -16.12 -7.57
CA ASN A 71 -8.99 -16.03 -8.57
C ASN A 71 -10.12 -15.10 -8.06
N PRO A 72 -10.47 -14.01 -8.77
CA PRO A 72 -11.54 -13.11 -8.35
C PRO A 72 -12.92 -13.76 -8.18
N LYS A 73 -13.12 -14.94 -8.75
CA LYS A 73 -14.37 -15.72 -8.62
C LYS A 73 -14.35 -16.75 -7.49
N ALA A 74 -13.21 -16.86 -6.78
CA ALA A 74 -13.03 -17.79 -5.68
C ALA A 74 -12.52 -17.05 -4.45
N ASN A 75 -12.90 -17.48 -3.26
CA ASN A 75 -12.41 -16.94 -2.00
C ASN A 75 -11.06 -17.61 -1.68
N ASP A 76 -10.04 -17.39 -2.55
CA ASP A 76 -8.75 -18.08 -2.49
C ASP A 76 -7.53 -17.16 -2.40
N GLY A 77 -7.77 -15.87 -2.15
CA GLY A 77 -6.70 -14.93 -1.86
C GLY A 77 -5.90 -15.31 -0.61
N THR A 78 -4.64 -14.89 -0.58
CA THR A 78 -3.71 -15.19 0.53
C THR A 78 -2.84 -13.99 0.86
N ILE A 79 -2.21 -14.02 2.05
CA ILE A 79 -1.09 -13.13 2.39
C ILE A 79 0.07 -14.00 2.79
N ASP A 80 1.21 -13.76 2.18
CA ASP A 80 2.45 -14.47 2.43
C ASP A 80 3.51 -13.53 3.04
N ARG A 81 4.50 -14.12 3.68
CA ARG A 81 5.67 -13.47 4.29
C ARG A 81 6.93 -14.21 3.87
N ALA A 82 8.03 -13.48 3.69
CA ALA A 82 9.38 -14.04 3.54
C ALA A 82 10.42 -13.17 4.29
N ASP A 83 11.64 -13.65 4.37
CA ASP A 83 12.78 -12.83 4.74
C ASP A 83 13.09 -11.82 3.62
N LEU A 84 13.87 -10.77 3.91
CA LEU A 84 14.18 -9.69 2.94
C LEU A 84 14.88 -10.19 1.66
N ASP A 85 15.53 -11.33 1.71
CA ASP A 85 16.17 -11.97 0.56
C ASP A 85 15.24 -12.92 -0.22
N GLY A 86 13.95 -13.03 0.20
CA GLY A 86 12.94 -13.89 -0.41
C GLY A 86 12.96 -15.34 0.08
N THR A 87 13.82 -15.68 1.03
CA THR A 87 13.84 -17.03 1.65
C THR A 87 12.77 -17.19 2.72
N ASN A 88 12.53 -18.43 3.17
CA ASN A 88 11.60 -18.77 4.25
C ASN A 88 10.15 -18.29 4.01
N VAL A 89 9.67 -18.44 2.77
CA VAL A 89 8.28 -18.08 2.41
C VAL A 89 7.29 -18.85 3.28
N THR A 90 6.36 -18.13 3.89
CA THR A 90 5.35 -18.67 4.81
C THR A 90 4.01 -18.04 4.51
N ASN A 91 2.96 -18.86 4.35
CA ASN A 91 1.60 -18.36 4.23
C ASN A 91 1.07 -17.99 5.62
N ILE A 92 0.69 -16.71 5.82
CA ILE A 92 0.18 -16.20 7.10
C ILE A 92 -1.34 -15.99 7.10
N VAL A 93 -1.94 -15.63 5.97
CA VAL A 93 -3.40 -15.60 5.81
C VAL A 93 -3.77 -16.59 4.73
N PRO A 94 -4.35 -17.76 5.12
CA PRO A 94 -4.65 -18.82 4.16
C PRO A 94 -5.89 -18.52 3.32
N SER A 95 -6.02 -19.23 2.20
CA SER A 95 -7.21 -19.27 1.35
C SER A 95 -8.49 -19.46 2.18
N GLY A 96 -9.58 -18.79 1.79
CA GLY A 96 -10.85 -18.77 2.50
C GLY A 96 -10.99 -17.69 3.56
N LYS A 97 -9.95 -16.92 3.85
CA LYS A 97 -9.97 -15.83 4.84
C LYS A 97 -10.07 -14.44 4.22
N THR A 98 -9.57 -14.28 3.03
CA THR A 98 -9.66 -13.06 2.23
C THR A 98 -9.98 -13.43 0.79
N TRP A 99 -10.78 -12.62 0.09
CA TRP A 99 -11.25 -12.96 -1.24
C TRP A 99 -10.20 -12.61 -2.30
N THR A 100 -9.92 -11.31 -2.47
CA THR A 100 -8.96 -10.77 -3.45
C THR A 100 -8.20 -9.64 -2.77
N PRO A 101 -7.26 -9.94 -1.87
CA PRO A 101 -6.51 -8.92 -1.15
C PRO A 101 -5.66 -8.12 -2.15
N LYS A 102 -5.77 -6.79 -2.04
CA LYS A 102 -5.09 -5.81 -2.87
C LYS A 102 -3.95 -5.16 -2.07
N GLN A 103 -3.91 -3.84 -2.01
CA GLN A 103 -2.84 -3.13 -1.31
C GLN A 103 -2.83 -3.44 0.19
N LEU A 104 -1.64 -3.35 0.78
CA LEU A 104 -1.30 -3.82 2.12
C LEU A 104 -0.51 -2.74 2.86
N GLN A 105 -0.77 -2.57 4.16
CA GLN A 105 -0.02 -1.64 5.02
C GLN A 105 0.39 -2.29 6.34
N LEU A 106 1.53 -1.85 6.87
CA LEU A 106 2.13 -2.34 8.10
C LEU A 106 2.03 -1.29 9.23
N ASP A 107 1.32 -1.62 10.30
CA ASP A 107 1.48 -0.94 11.60
C ASP A 107 2.57 -1.64 12.41
N ALA A 108 3.81 -1.20 12.23
CA ALA A 108 4.96 -1.77 12.93
C ALA A 108 4.86 -1.57 14.45
N LYS A 109 4.22 -0.47 14.93
CA LYS A 109 4.08 -0.14 16.34
C LYS A 109 3.16 -1.12 17.08
N ASN A 110 2.00 -1.43 16.49
CA ASN A 110 1.00 -2.31 17.09
C ASN A 110 1.07 -3.75 16.53
N ARG A 111 2.04 -4.03 15.66
CA ARG A 111 2.27 -5.36 15.08
C ARG A 111 1.05 -5.86 14.31
N LYS A 112 0.49 -5.02 13.41
CA LYS A 112 -0.70 -5.32 12.60
C LYS A 112 -0.41 -5.15 11.11
N LEU A 113 -1.10 -5.97 10.31
CA LEU A 113 -1.27 -5.79 8.88
C LEU A 113 -2.69 -5.29 8.59
N TYR A 114 -2.80 -4.38 7.63
CA TYR A 114 -4.06 -3.87 7.10
C TYR A 114 -4.11 -4.08 5.60
N TRP A 115 -5.24 -4.48 5.04
CA TRP A 115 -5.38 -4.65 3.60
C TRP A 115 -6.79 -4.36 3.11
N SER A 116 -6.89 -3.99 1.83
CA SER A 116 -8.14 -3.91 1.10
C SER A 116 -8.43 -5.24 0.43
N ASP A 117 -9.65 -5.74 0.57
CA ASP A 117 -10.12 -7.00 -0.03
C ASP A 117 -11.17 -6.68 -1.11
N ARG A 118 -10.76 -6.67 -2.38
CA ARG A 118 -11.50 -6.08 -3.50
C ARG A 118 -12.86 -6.76 -3.70
N GLU A 119 -12.91 -7.99 -4.15
CA GLU A 119 -14.16 -8.74 -4.32
C GLU A 119 -14.73 -9.25 -2.98
N GLY A 120 -13.93 -9.18 -1.90
CA GLY A 120 -14.42 -9.33 -0.53
C GLY A 120 -15.23 -8.10 -0.08
N MET A 121 -15.13 -6.96 -0.79
CA MET A 121 -15.85 -5.71 -0.52
C MET A 121 -15.65 -5.23 0.92
N ARG A 122 -14.39 -5.20 1.38
CA ARG A 122 -14.08 -4.89 2.78
C ARG A 122 -12.65 -4.38 2.96
N VAL A 123 -12.42 -3.74 4.09
CA VAL A 123 -11.09 -3.44 4.61
C VAL A 123 -10.86 -4.31 5.84
N MET A 124 -9.70 -4.92 5.94
CA MET A 124 -9.37 -5.92 6.94
C MET A 124 -8.06 -5.61 7.66
N ARG A 125 -7.89 -6.20 8.84
CA ARG A 125 -6.60 -6.24 9.56
C ARG A 125 -6.38 -7.59 10.26
N SER A 126 -5.11 -7.88 10.58
CA SER A 126 -4.72 -9.02 11.41
C SER A 126 -3.46 -8.70 12.23
N ASN A 127 -3.07 -9.62 13.09
CA ASN A 127 -1.71 -9.65 13.61
C ASN A 127 -0.71 -10.03 12.49
N LEU A 128 0.59 -9.77 12.68
CA LEU A 128 1.63 -10.10 11.68
C LEU A 128 1.81 -11.60 11.43
N ASP A 129 1.32 -12.44 12.32
CA ASP A 129 1.31 -13.90 12.14
C ASP A 129 0.01 -14.42 11.48
N GLY A 130 -0.86 -13.50 11.03
CA GLY A 130 -2.16 -13.83 10.43
C GLY A 130 -3.26 -14.19 11.42
N SER A 131 -3.00 -14.18 12.72
CA SER A 131 -4.04 -14.39 13.75
C SER A 131 -4.93 -13.15 13.91
N ASN A 132 -6.09 -13.31 14.56
CA ASN A 132 -7.05 -12.25 14.87
C ASN A 132 -7.43 -11.41 13.62
N ILE A 133 -7.88 -12.10 12.57
CA ILE A 133 -8.38 -11.43 11.35
C ILE A 133 -9.70 -10.74 11.69
N GLU A 134 -9.77 -9.44 11.39
CA GLU A 134 -10.91 -8.57 11.64
C GLU A 134 -11.33 -7.84 10.37
N THR A 135 -12.63 -7.68 10.14
CA THR A 135 -13.16 -6.76 9.15
C THR A 135 -13.37 -5.39 9.80
N LEU A 136 -12.85 -4.33 9.21
CA LEU A 136 -12.97 -2.95 9.70
C LEU A 136 -14.06 -2.15 8.99
N VAL A 137 -14.26 -2.41 7.70
CA VAL A 137 -15.30 -1.83 6.85
C VAL A 137 -15.86 -2.93 5.97
N GLU A 138 -17.16 -2.93 5.77
CA GLU A 138 -17.87 -3.75 4.79
C GLU A 138 -18.64 -2.81 3.85
N THR A 139 -18.30 -2.86 2.55
CA THR A 139 -18.81 -1.93 1.52
C THR A 139 -19.88 -2.54 0.63
N GLY A 140 -20.08 -3.85 0.73
CA GLY A 140 -21.11 -4.62 0.04
C GLY A 140 -21.26 -5.99 0.68
N HIS A 141 -22.34 -6.70 0.36
CA HIS A 141 -22.68 -7.96 0.99
C HIS A 141 -23.08 -9.05 -0.01
N GLY A 142 -22.39 -10.18 0.08
CA GLY A 142 -22.73 -11.39 -0.69
C GLY A 142 -22.48 -11.26 -2.20
N ASP A 143 -22.96 -12.27 -2.93
CA ASP A 143 -22.68 -12.41 -4.37
C ASP A 143 -23.46 -11.41 -5.23
N ALA A 144 -24.55 -10.84 -4.70
CA ALA A 144 -25.33 -9.84 -5.42
C ALA A 144 -24.59 -8.50 -5.59
N ASP A 145 -23.83 -8.08 -4.56
CA ASP A 145 -23.10 -6.83 -4.56
C ASP A 145 -21.67 -6.96 -5.15
N ARG A 146 -21.13 -8.19 -5.21
CA ARG A 146 -19.76 -8.46 -5.64
C ARG A 146 -19.42 -7.98 -7.04
N PRO A 147 -20.30 -8.03 -8.05
CA PRO A 147 -20.02 -7.51 -9.38
C PRO A 147 -19.95 -5.98 -9.46
N ASP A 148 -20.46 -5.28 -8.46
CA ASP A 148 -20.47 -3.81 -8.45
C ASP A 148 -19.10 -3.27 -8.00
N ALA A 149 -18.32 -2.78 -8.96
CA ALA A 149 -16.99 -2.25 -8.71
C ALA A 149 -16.97 -1.02 -7.77
N ARG A 150 -18.11 -0.36 -7.54
CA ARG A 150 -18.23 0.72 -6.55
C ARG A 150 -18.02 0.23 -5.12
N ASN A 151 -18.15 -1.07 -4.86
CA ASN A 151 -17.90 -1.71 -3.57
C ASN A 151 -16.46 -2.19 -3.40
N TRP A 152 -15.63 -2.15 -4.44
CA TRP A 152 -14.30 -2.74 -4.45
C TRP A 152 -13.26 -1.85 -3.76
N CYS A 153 -12.80 -2.29 -2.59
CA CYS A 153 -11.70 -1.66 -1.86
C CYS A 153 -10.35 -2.07 -2.48
N VAL A 154 -9.46 -1.12 -2.77
CA VAL A 154 -8.21 -1.39 -3.49
C VAL A 154 -6.97 -0.88 -2.74
N GLY A 155 -6.80 0.43 -2.60
CA GLY A 155 -5.69 1.04 -1.87
C GLY A 155 -5.95 1.09 -0.37
N ILE A 156 -4.89 1.20 0.41
CA ILE A 156 -4.98 1.40 1.86
C ILE A 156 -3.76 2.15 2.38
N ALA A 157 -3.97 3.08 3.32
CA ALA A 157 -2.92 3.71 4.09
C ALA A 157 -3.37 3.92 5.54
N ILE A 158 -2.42 4.07 6.47
CA ILE A 158 -2.71 4.19 7.89
C ILE A 158 -2.00 5.39 8.52
N ASP A 159 -2.71 6.11 9.37
CA ASP A 159 -2.18 7.11 10.30
C ASP A 159 -2.39 6.59 11.72
N VAL A 160 -1.43 5.80 12.19
CA VAL A 160 -1.51 5.15 13.51
C VAL A 160 -1.61 6.19 14.65
N ASN A 161 -0.85 7.28 14.55
CA ASN A 161 -0.85 8.32 15.58
C ASN A 161 -2.13 9.17 15.55
N GLY A 162 -2.67 9.42 14.36
CA GLY A 162 -3.96 10.08 14.16
C GLY A 162 -5.16 9.16 14.41
N GLY A 163 -4.92 7.86 14.61
CA GLY A 163 -5.98 6.87 14.85
C GLY A 163 -6.89 6.65 13.65
N LYS A 164 -6.39 6.80 12.43
CA LYS A 164 -7.16 6.72 11.18
C LYS A 164 -6.54 5.77 10.18
N PHE A 165 -7.38 5.18 9.32
CA PHE A 165 -6.97 4.56 8.08
C PHE A 165 -7.75 5.16 6.90
N TYR A 166 -7.17 5.02 5.71
CA TYR A 166 -7.66 5.57 4.45
C TYR A 166 -7.73 4.45 3.44
N TRP A 167 -8.74 4.45 2.56
CA TRP A 167 -8.82 3.47 1.48
C TRP A 167 -9.44 4.05 0.24
N THR A 168 -9.15 3.43 -0.90
CA THR A 168 -9.74 3.75 -2.20
C THR A 168 -10.83 2.73 -2.56
N GLN A 169 -11.89 3.20 -3.23
CA GLN A 169 -12.81 2.37 -3.99
C GLN A 169 -12.77 2.86 -5.44
N LYS A 170 -12.33 1.96 -6.34
CA LYS A 170 -11.98 2.38 -7.68
C LYS A 170 -13.18 2.74 -8.57
N GLY A 171 -14.36 2.16 -8.32
CA GLY A 171 -15.51 2.27 -9.21
C GLY A 171 -15.36 1.42 -10.48
N ASN A 172 -16.29 1.58 -11.42
CA ASN A 172 -16.17 0.97 -12.74
C ASN A 172 -15.11 1.70 -13.58
N ASP A 173 -14.57 1.00 -14.58
CA ASP A 173 -13.50 1.51 -15.41
C ASP A 173 -13.93 2.80 -16.12
N ASN A 174 -13.19 3.88 -15.86
CA ASN A 174 -13.41 5.22 -16.42
C ASN A 174 -14.80 5.85 -16.18
N ALA A 175 -15.54 5.36 -15.19
CA ALA A 175 -16.91 5.83 -14.92
C ALA A 175 -16.97 7.10 -14.06
N GLY A 176 -15.84 7.58 -13.52
CA GLY A 176 -15.82 8.71 -12.57
C GLY A 176 -16.51 8.38 -11.25
N GLU A 177 -16.51 7.12 -10.85
CA GLU A 177 -17.11 6.61 -9.62
C GLU A 177 -16.11 6.36 -8.50
N GLY A 178 -14.82 6.60 -8.79
CA GLY A 178 -13.74 6.41 -7.84
C GLY A 178 -13.85 7.33 -6.63
N ARG A 179 -13.51 6.81 -5.46
CA ARG A 179 -13.62 7.52 -4.18
C ARG A 179 -12.45 7.20 -3.27
N ILE A 180 -12.11 8.16 -2.40
CA ILE A 180 -11.19 7.97 -1.28
C ILE A 180 -11.93 8.25 0.01
N PHE A 181 -11.76 7.36 0.97
CA PHE A 181 -12.42 7.38 2.27
C PHE A 181 -11.42 7.41 3.41
N ARG A 182 -11.92 7.80 4.59
CA ARG A 182 -11.22 7.73 5.87
C ARG A 182 -12.16 7.23 6.97
N ALA A 183 -11.63 6.47 7.93
CA ALA A 183 -12.35 6.08 9.15
C ALA A 183 -11.39 5.93 10.34
N GLY A 184 -11.91 5.79 11.54
CA GLY A 184 -11.14 5.44 12.74
C GLY A 184 -10.56 4.04 12.67
N LEU A 185 -9.35 3.81 13.23
CA LEU A 185 -8.74 2.47 13.31
C LEU A 185 -9.62 1.47 14.07
N GLU A 186 -10.41 1.96 15.02
CA GLU A 186 -11.36 1.15 15.78
C GLU A 186 -12.80 1.43 15.34
N ILE A 187 -13.63 0.38 15.33
CA ILE A 187 -15.06 0.54 15.04
C ILE A 187 -15.72 1.23 16.24
N PRO A 188 -16.52 2.27 16.02
CA PRO A 188 -17.22 2.95 17.10
C PRO A 188 -18.07 2.00 17.93
N LYS A 189 -18.10 2.23 19.26
CA LYS A 189 -18.84 1.36 20.19
C LYS A 189 -20.29 1.17 19.78
N GLY A 190 -20.72 -0.09 19.72
CA GLY A 190 -22.09 -0.47 19.34
C GLY A 190 -22.37 -0.48 17.83
N GLN A 191 -21.34 -0.31 17.00
CA GLN A 191 -21.43 -0.39 15.56
C GLN A 191 -20.69 -1.63 15.03
N THR A 192 -20.91 -1.93 13.75
CA THR A 192 -20.30 -3.05 13.02
C THR A 192 -19.56 -2.52 11.79
N PRO A 193 -18.72 -3.33 11.12
CA PRO A 193 -18.10 -2.94 9.86
C PRO A 193 -19.06 -2.42 8.80
N ALA A 194 -20.29 -2.98 8.74
CA ALA A 194 -21.30 -2.65 7.75
C ALA A 194 -22.13 -1.39 8.08
N ASN A 195 -22.14 -0.94 9.35
CA ASN A 195 -22.99 0.20 9.76
C ASN A 195 -22.24 1.30 10.51
N ARG A 196 -20.91 1.28 10.50
CA ARG A 196 -20.12 2.32 11.16
C ARG A 196 -20.38 3.71 10.55
N ARG A 197 -20.48 4.72 11.39
CA ARG A 197 -20.92 6.08 11.00
C ARG A 197 -19.78 7.10 11.01
N ASP A 198 -18.55 6.66 11.24
CA ASP A 198 -17.36 7.50 11.26
C ASP A 198 -16.61 7.48 9.91
N ILE A 199 -17.21 6.89 8.89
CA ILE A 199 -16.67 6.91 7.52
C ILE A 199 -16.87 8.32 6.93
N GLU A 200 -15.78 8.90 6.46
CA GLU A 200 -15.77 10.18 5.76
C GLU A 200 -15.37 9.95 4.29
N VAL A 201 -16.11 10.51 3.36
CA VAL A 201 -15.69 10.60 1.94
C VAL A 201 -14.76 11.80 1.83
N LEU A 202 -13.52 11.55 1.42
CA LEU A 202 -12.51 12.59 1.22
C LEU A 202 -12.55 13.14 -0.21
N PHE A 203 -12.62 12.27 -1.18
CA PHE A 203 -12.74 12.59 -2.60
C PHE A 203 -13.72 11.64 -3.26
N ASP A 204 -14.43 12.14 -4.25
CA ASP A 204 -15.35 11.41 -5.12
C ASP A 204 -15.15 11.82 -6.58
N ASN A 205 -15.88 11.19 -7.49
CA ASN A 205 -15.80 11.44 -8.94
C ASN A 205 -14.37 11.32 -9.50
N LEU A 206 -13.53 10.50 -8.87
CA LEU A 206 -12.19 10.17 -9.38
C LEU A 206 -12.31 9.15 -10.51
N PRO A 207 -11.35 9.11 -11.48
CA PRO A 207 -11.38 8.10 -12.54
C PRO A 207 -11.29 6.67 -11.98
N GLU A 208 -10.14 6.25 -11.48
CA GLU A 208 -9.90 4.93 -10.86
C GLU A 208 -8.76 5.00 -9.84
N PRO A 209 -8.98 5.52 -8.62
CA PRO A 209 -7.93 5.58 -7.60
C PRO A 209 -7.54 4.16 -7.16
N ILE A 210 -6.24 3.87 -7.13
CA ILE A 210 -5.69 2.55 -6.83
C ILE A 210 -4.95 2.58 -5.50
N ASP A 211 -3.64 2.81 -5.50
CA ASP A 211 -2.82 2.79 -4.30
C ASP A 211 -2.74 4.17 -3.66
N LEU A 212 -2.47 4.20 -2.36
CA LEU A 212 -2.37 5.47 -1.66
C LEU A 212 -1.33 5.41 -0.53
N ASP A 213 -0.58 6.52 -0.34
CA ASP A 213 0.43 6.66 0.70
C ASP A 213 0.37 8.06 1.32
N LEU A 214 0.88 8.21 2.54
CA LEU A 214 0.69 9.40 3.38
C LEU A 214 2.02 10.05 3.78
N ASP A 215 2.17 11.31 3.47
CA ASP A 215 3.14 12.19 4.14
C ASP A 215 2.50 12.76 5.41
N LEU A 216 2.65 12.00 6.51
CA LEU A 216 2.07 12.38 7.80
C LEU A 216 2.70 13.63 8.39
N GLY A 217 3.95 13.93 8.06
CA GLY A 217 4.66 15.13 8.53
C GLY A 217 4.08 16.41 7.96
N ASN A 218 3.77 16.41 6.67
CA ASN A 218 3.18 17.53 5.94
C ASN A 218 1.66 17.43 5.80
N ARG A 219 1.04 16.35 6.28
CA ARG A 219 -0.40 16.08 6.20
C ARG A 219 -0.89 16.08 4.74
N ILE A 220 -0.15 15.40 3.85
CA ILE A 220 -0.47 15.25 2.43
C ILE A 220 -0.69 13.78 2.11
N MET A 221 -1.73 13.48 1.37
CA MET A 221 -2.04 12.18 0.82
C MET A 221 -1.66 12.16 -0.65
N TYR A 222 -1.06 11.05 -1.10
CA TYR A 222 -0.72 10.77 -2.48
C TYR A 222 -1.46 9.51 -2.93
N TRP A 223 -1.89 9.45 -4.20
CA TRP A 223 -2.47 8.22 -4.76
C TRP A 223 -2.21 8.10 -6.25
N THR A 224 -2.15 6.86 -6.73
CA THR A 224 -2.17 6.54 -8.15
C THR A 224 -3.61 6.50 -8.64
N ASP A 225 -3.82 6.97 -9.86
CA ASP A 225 -5.10 6.83 -10.57
C ASP A 225 -4.85 6.16 -11.92
N ARG A 226 -5.53 5.06 -12.16
CA ARG A 226 -5.34 4.17 -13.29
C ARG A 226 -6.22 4.52 -14.51
N GLY A 227 -7.25 5.32 -14.30
CA GLY A 227 -8.21 5.69 -15.34
C GLY A 227 -7.57 6.38 -16.56
N ASP A 228 -8.40 6.80 -17.49
CA ASP A 228 -7.96 7.46 -18.71
C ASP A 228 -7.50 8.92 -18.48
N PRO A 229 -6.50 9.37 -19.26
CA PRO A 229 -6.13 10.79 -19.29
C PRO A 229 -7.31 11.71 -19.63
N PRO A 230 -7.31 12.98 -19.18
CA PRO A 230 -6.19 13.66 -18.52
C PRO A 230 -6.10 13.46 -17.00
N ARG A 231 -7.14 12.94 -16.34
CA ARG A 231 -7.19 12.81 -14.87
C ARG A 231 -6.70 11.45 -14.39
N GLY A 232 -6.65 10.44 -15.24
CA GLY A 232 -6.12 9.11 -14.96
C GLY A 232 -4.74 8.88 -15.57
N ASN A 233 -4.16 7.73 -15.30
CA ASN A 233 -2.75 7.40 -15.54
C ASN A 233 -1.79 8.41 -14.89
N THR A 234 -2.11 8.78 -13.63
CA THR A 234 -1.50 9.87 -12.89
C THR A 234 -1.12 9.46 -11.48
N VAL A 235 -0.26 10.28 -10.84
CA VAL A 235 -0.18 10.39 -9.38
C VAL A 235 -0.73 11.74 -8.98
N ASN A 236 -1.58 11.73 -8.00
CA ASN A 236 -2.24 12.89 -7.46
C ASN A 236 -1.83 13.11 -6.01
N ARG A 237 -1.91 14.35 -5.53
CA ARG A 237 -1.77 14.66 -4.10
C ARG A 237 -2.81 15.68 -3.64
N ALA A 238 -3.13 15.62 -2.36
CA ALA A 238 -4.02 16.59 -1.72
C ALA A 238 -3.80 16.64 -0.20
N PRO A 239 -4.18 17.74 0.48
CA PRO A 239 -4.19 17.81 1.93
C PRO A 239 -5.14 16.74 2.54
N MET A 240 -4.69 16.05 3.57
CA MET A 240 -5.47 15.01 4.26
C MET A 240 -6.63 15.58 5.07
N ASP A 241 -6.47 16.79 5.62
CA ASP A 241 -7.32 17.34 6.68
C ASP A 241 -8.23 18.48 6.23
N ALA A 242 -8.39 18.69 4.91
CA ALA A 242 -9.31 19.67 4.39
C ALA A 242 -10.75 19.35 4.84
N ALA A 243 -11.46 20.36 5.36
CA ALA A 243 -12.84 20.17 5.83
C ALA A 243 -13.76 19.77 4.65
N PRO A 244 -14.84 19.01 4.93
CA PRO A 244 -15.83 18.69 3.92
C PRO A 244 -16.34 19.96 3.21
N GLY A 245 -16.43 19.94 1.88
CA GLY A 245 -16.84 21.08 1.06
C GLY A 245 -15.80 22.21 0.92
N LYS A 246 -14.59 22.05 1.48
CA LYS A 246 -13.45 22.95 1.31
C LYS A 246 -12.23 22.27 0.68
N ARG A 247 -12.40 21.05 0.15
CA ARG A 247 -11.34 20.34 -0.54
C ARG A 247 -11.15 20.95 -1.92
N GLU A 248 -9.92 21.30 -2.21
CA GLU A 248 -9.50 21.71 -3.54
C GLU A 248 -9.38 20.50 -4.46
N GLU A 249 -9.41 20.73 -5.77
CA GLU A 249 -9.11 19.70 -6.76
C GLU A 249 -7.71 19.14 -6.50
N PRO A 250 -7.53 17.82 -6.60
CA PRO A 250 -6.21 17.22 -6.41
C PRO A 250 -5.18 17.74 -7.41
N GLU A 251 -3.98 17.95 -6.94
CA GLU A 251 -2.85 18.29 -7.80
C GLU A 251 -2.29 17.03 -8.47
N ILE A 252 -2.20 17.04 -9.80
CA ILE A 252 -1.51 15.99 -10.55
C ILE A 252 -0.01 16.26 -10.52
N VAL A 253 0.76 15.41 -9.84
CA VAL A 253 2.22 15.53 -9.73
C VAL A 253 2.98 14.62 -10.69
N PHE A 254 2.36 13.56 -11.18
CA PHE A 254 2.94 12.67 -12.18
C PHE A 254 1.86 12.26 -13.19
N ASN A 255 2.26 12.10 -14.45
CA ASN A 255 1.35 11.71 -15.55
C ASN A 255 2.05 10.77 -16.53
N HIS A 256 1.28 10.24 -17.49
CA HIS A 256 1.75 9.30 -18.51
C HIS A 256 2.21 7.95 -17.97
N LEU A 257 1.59 7.45 -16.89
CA LEU A 257 1.68 6.06 -16.49
C LEU A 257 0.92 5.18 -17.50
N MET A 258 1.26 3.90 -17.55
CA MET A 258 0.53 2.89 -18.32
C MET A 258 -0.25 1.99 -17.37
N GLU A 259 -1.40 2.46 -16.91
CA GLU A 259 -2.19 1.90 -15.81
C GLU A 259 -1.39 1.89 -14.51
N GLY A 260 -1.25 3.07 -13.88
CA GLY A 260 -0.50 3.24 -12.65
C GLY A 260 -1.10 2.45 -11.48
N ILE A 261 -0.28 1.65 -10.80
CA ILE A 261 -0.70 0.78 -9.70
C ILE A 261 -0.04 1.19 -8.40
N GLY A 262 1.22 0.82 -8.17
CA GLY A 262 1.87 0.96 -6.88
C GLY A 262 2.50 2.34 -6.67
N LEU A 263 2.50 2.77 -5.41
CA LEU A 263 3.10 4.01 -4.95
C LEU A 263 3.83 3.77 -3.62
N SER A 264 5.05 4.28 -3.49
CA SER A 264 5.76 4.31 -2.21
C SER A 264 6.53 5.60 -2.05
N LEU A 265 6.42 6.23 -0.88
CA LEU A 265 7.09 7.50 -0.56
C LEU A 265 8.39 7.26 0.22
N ASP A 266 9.47 7.89 -0.24
CA ASP A 266 10.71 8.09 0.50
C ASP A 266 10.73 9.53 1.01
N LEU A 267 10.13 9.73 2.18
CA LEU A 267 9.92 11.07 2.76
C LEU A 267 11.24 11.73 3.19
N GLU A 268 12.22 10.94 3.60
CA GLU A 268 13.53 11.45 4.02
C GLU A 268 14.26 12.11 2.83
N ASN A 269 14.26 11.46 1.67
CA ASN A 269 14.88 11.97 0.45
C ASN A 269 13.90 12.76 -0.44
N LYS A 270 12.66 13.00 0.01
CA LYS A 270 11.61 13.78 -0.69
C LYS A 270 11.31 13.26 -2.10
N ARG A 271 11.21 11.96 -2.27
CA ARG A 271 10.95 11.32 -3.55
C ARG A 271 9.87 10.24 -3.41
N MET A 272 9.35 9.83 -4.55
CA MET A 272 8.38 8.75 -4.68
C MET A 272 8.83 7.73 -5.71
N PHE A 273 8.35 6.50 -5.57
CA PHE A 273 8.53 5.41 -6.51
C PHE A 273 7.18 4.88 -6.95
N LEU A 274 7.06 4.57 -8.23
CA LEU A 274 5.79 4.22 -8.88
C LEU A 274 5.98 2.98 -9.74
N THR A 275 4.93 2.19 -9.85
CA THR A 275 4.85 1.07 -10.80
C THR A 275 3.63 1.20 -11.68
N ASP A 276 3.69 0.61 -12.87
CA ASP A 276 2.55 0.50 -13.78
C ASP A 276 2.46 -0.88 -14.42
N LEU A 277 1.29 -1.21 -14.98
CA LEU A 277 1.08 -2.48 -15.68
C LEU A 277 1.85 -2.57 -17.00
N GLY A 278 2.40 -1.47 -17.50
CA GLY A 278 3.34 -1.44 -18.62
C GLY A 278 4.73 -2.01 -18.30
N GLY A 279 4.97 -2.35 -17.03
CA GLY A 279 6.20 -3.02 -16.59
C GLY A 279 7.33 -2.08 -16.24
N SER A 280 7.02 -0.86 -15.86
CA SER A 280 8.01 0.14 -15.49
C SER A 280 8.00 0.48 -14.00
N VAL A 281 9.19 0.79 -13.48
CA VAL A 281 9.35 1.49 -12.19
C VAL A 281 9.86 2.89 -12.47
N TYR A 282 9.18 3.88 -11.91
CA TYR A 282 9.58 5.28 -12.01
C TYR A 282 10.02 5.82 -10.65
N SER A 283 10.88 6.82 -10.68
CA SER A 283 11.16 7.69 -9.53
C SER A 283 10.90 9.15 -9.90
N ALA A 284 10.45 9.94 -8.93
CA ALA A 284 10.31 11.38 -9.06
C ALA A 284 10.46 12.03 -7.68
N ASN A 285 10.68 13.34 -7.63
CA ASN A 285 10.51 14.09 -6.40
C ASN A 285 9.03 14.14 -5.98
N LEU A 286 8.72 14.42 -4.71
CA LEU A 286 7.34 14.50 -4.20
C LEU A 286 6.51 15.60 -4.88
N ASP A 287 7.13 16.59 -5.49
CA ASP A 287 6.49 17.63 -6.30
C ASP A 287 6.32 17.25 -7.78
N GLY A 288 6.69 16.03 -8.13
CA GLY A 288 6.63 15.52 -9.50
C GLY A 288 7.78 15.91 -10.41
N SER A 289 8.74 16.70 -9.93
CA SER A 289 9.96 17.03 -10.69
C SER A 289 10.92 15.83 -10.76
N ASN A 290 11.96 15.92 -11.60
CA ASN A 290 13.05 14.95 -11.74
C ASN A 290 12.57 13.52 -12.06
N LYS A 291 11.54 13.39 -12.92
CA LYS A 291 10.97 12.12 -13.36
C LYS A 291 12.00 11.25 -14.06
N LYS A 292 12.11 9.99 -13.66
CA LYS A 292 13.00 9.00 -14.28
C LYS A 292 12.27 7.66 -14.37
N ASN A 293 12.45 6.95 -15.48
CA ASN A 293 12.14 5.54 -15.56
C ASN A 293 13.42 4.78 -15.17
N ILE A 294 13.38 4.02 -14.07
CA ILE A 294 14.54 3.34 -13.49
C ILE A 294 14.56 1.84 -13.76
N VAL A 295 13.41 1.24 -14.09
CA VAL A 295 13.29 -0.16 -14.49
C VAL A 295 12.29 -0.26 -15.63
N PHE A 296 12.58 -1.08 -16.65
CA PHE A 296 11.76 -1.23 -17.85
C PHE A 296 11.36 -2.68 -18.11
N ALA A 297 10.17 -2.86 -18.67
CA ALA A 297 9.71 -4.12 -19.30
C ALA A 297 9.85 -5.36 -18.40
N GLN A 298 9.49 -5.23 -17.12
CA GLN A 298 9.56 -6.33 -16.16
C GLN A 298 8.23 -7.09 -15.96
N GLY A 299 7.36 -7.08 -16.94
CA GLY A 299 6.04 -7.74 -16.88
C GLY A 299 4.91 -6.75 -16.58
N ASN A 300 3.95 -7.13 -15.74
CA ASN A 300 2.86 -6.25 -15.30
C ASN A 300 3.11 -5.89 -13.84
N LEU A 301 3.68 -4.71 -13.57
CA LEU A 301 4.06 -4.36 -12.21
C LEU A 301 2.86 -3.87 -11.40
N SER A 302 2.76 -4.38 -10.17
CA SER A 302 1.72 -4.05 -9.19
C SER A 302 2.32 -3.24 -8.01
N GLY A 303 2.16 -3.67 -6.77
CA GLY A 303 2.62 -2.93 -5.60
C GLY A 303 4.14 -2.74 -5.53
N ILE A 304 4.55 -1.68 -4.83
CA ILE A 304 5.94 -1.31 -4.58
C ILE A 304 6.10 -0.82 -3.14
N ALA A 305 7.24 -1.15 -2.53
CA ALA A 305 7.63 -0.62 -1.23
C ALA A 305 9.09 -0.15 -1.26
N TYR A 306 9.36 1.00 -0.66
CA TYR A 306 10.70 1.48 -0.36
C TYR A 306 11.01 1.27 1.11
N ALA A 307 12.24 0.85 1.41
CA ALA A 307 12.70 0.72 2.80
C ALA A 307 14.19 0.97 2.92
N GLU A 308 14.59 1.57 4.05
CA GLU A 308 15.99 1.71 4.48
C GLU A 308 16.40 0.43 5.21
N ILE A 309 17.20 -0.42 4.55
CA ILE A 309 17.62 -1.71 5.07
C ILE A 309 18.99 -1.59 5.75
N PRO A 310 19.18 -2.13 6.98
CA PRO A 310 20.49 -2.16 7.60
C PRO A 310 21.50 -2.90 6.73
N THR A 311 22.66 -2.29 6.52
CA THR A 311 23.77 -2.99 5.83
C THR A 311 24.36 -4.04 6.77
N SER A 312 24.56 -5.27 6.24
CA SER A 312 25.34 -6.29 6.96
C SER A 312 26.71 -5.70 7.29
N SER A 313 27.06 -5.67 8.57
CA SER A 313 28.38 -5.25 9.05
C SER A 313 29.45 -6.30 8.72
#